data_06cadc7a933cbe1a74b41d873f751817
#
_entry.id   06cadc7a933cbe1a74b41d873f751817
#
_cell.length_a   1.000
_cell.length_b   1.000
_cell.length_c   1.000
_cell.angle_alpha   90.00
_cell.angle_beta   90.00
_cell.angle_gamma   90.00
#
_symmetry.space_group_name_H-M   'P 1'
#
loop_
_entity.id
_entity.type
_entity.pdbx_description
1 polymer ?
#
loop_
_entity_poly.entity_id
_entity_poly.type
_entity_poly.pdbx_seq_one_letter_code
_entity_poly.pdbx_strand_id
1 'polypeptide(L)'
;MTSVSRFPEPQAVTSPLTEYAVFLVVTIAPGHEAAQTARDVVGEVGDLVRAVGFRSLHGGLTCVVGIGSEAWDRFDAPARPEHLHPFVAIDGFAHDAPSTPGDLLFHIRASRHDLCFELERLILDALGDAVSVVDDTPGFRYFDARDLLGFVDGTENPVGDGLTDAAYVDGDGDFAGGSYVVTQRYTHDLAAWGRLSTEEQERIIGRTKADDVELADEVMPSNSHVVLNTLTDDEGNDLDIVRFNMAFGSYAAGEVGTYFIGYAKDPAITEEMLRNMFVGKPAGNYDRILDFSTATSGCLFFVPSSATLAMLDDLPPLAEATPTPPAEATPPTPDSSLRVGSLRGEYER
;
A
#
# COMPACT_ATOMS: atom_id res chain seq x y z
N MET A 1 -21.95 16.24 -24.16
CA MET A 1 -20.70 16.98 -23.95
C MET A 1 -19.80 16.03 -23.15
N THR A 2 -18.82 15.41 -23.78
CA THR A 2 -17.79 14.63 -23.10
C THR A 2 -16.96 15.62 -22.29
N SER A 3 -17.01 15.51 -20.97
CA SER A 3 -16.08 16.26 -20.11
C SER A 3 -14.66 15.81 -20.51
N VAL A 4 -13.84 16.75 -20.94
CA VAL A 4 -12.41 16.50 -21.10
C VAL A 4 -11.91 16.14 -19.70
N SER A 5 -11.34 14.94 -19.52
CA SER A 5 -10.75 14.53 -18.25
C SER A 5 -9.73 15.59 -17.84
N ARG A 6 -9.78 16.02 -16.57
CA ARG A 6 -8.85 16.98 -15.97
C ARG A 6 -7.40 16.41 -15.91
N PHE A 7 -7.29 15.08 -15.97
CA PHE A 7 -6.03 14.35 -15.84
C PHE A 7 -5.78 13.46 -17.07
N PRO A 8 -4.52 13.07 -17.35
CA PRO A 8 -4.24 11.87 -18.12
C PRO A 8 -5.09 10.71 -17.59
N GLU A 9 -5.54 9.82 -18.45
CA GLU A 9 -6.48 8.75 -18.05
C GLU A 9 -5.97 7.99 -16.80
N PRO A 10 -6.59 8.18 -15.60
CA PRO A 10 -6.16 7.52 -14.40
C PRO A 10 -6.50 6.03 -14.45
N GLN A 11 -5.79 5.21 -13.68
CA GLN A 11 -6.27 3.86 -13.39
C GLN A 11 -7.61 3.91 -12.65
N ALA A 12 -8.33 2.78 -12.62
CA ALA A 12 -9.69 2.68 -12.08
C ALA A 12 -9.76 2.80 -10.54
N VAL A 13 -8.99 3.70 -9.93
CA VAL A 13 -8.94 3.92 -8.46
C VAL A 13 -10.32 4.26 -7.93
N THR A 14 -10.99 5.24 -8.54
CA THR A 14 -12.30 5.75 -8.08
C THR A 14 -13.50 4.94 -8.58
N SER A 15 -13.28 3.74 -9.14
CA SER A 15 -14.38 2.84 -9.49
C SER A 15 -15.17 2.41 -8.27
N PRO A 16 -16.50 2.23 -8.37
CA PRO A 16 -17.33 1.85 -7.23
C PRO A 16 -16.84 0.57 -6.52
N LEU A 17 -17.13 0.49 -5.22
CA LEU A 17 -16.88 -0.71 -4.42
C LEU A 17 -17.64 -1.92 -5.02
N THR A 18 -16.93 -3.05 -5.12
CA THR A 18 -17.45 -4.31 -5.66
C THR A 18 -17.75 -5.32 -4.55
N GLU A 19 -18.31 -6.49 -4.91
CA GLU A 19 -18.61 -7.56 -3.96
C GLU A 19 -17.35 -8.33 -3.52
N TYR A 20 -16.32 -8.38 -4.38
CA TYR A 20 -15.09 -9.12 -4.15
C TYR A 20 -13.88 -8.31 -4.57
N ALA A 21 -12.78 -8.51 -3.84
CA ALA A 21 -11.46 -8.05 -4.25
C ALA A 21 -10.41 -9.13 -3.99
N VAL A 22 -9.25 -8.96 -4.62
CA VAL A 22 -8.00 -9.60 -4.22
C VAL A 22 -6.96 -8.50 -4.05
N PHE A 23 -6.28 -8.53 -2.91
CA PHE A 23 -5.15 -7.67 -2.59
C PHE A 23 -3.89 -8.54 -2.71
N LEU A 24 -3.24 -8.45 -3.85
CA LEU A 24 -2.03 -9.22 -4.13
C LEU A 24 -0.81 -8.31 -4.05
N VAL A 25 0.12 -8.62 -3.15
CA VAL A 25 1.41 -7.94 -3.03
C VAL A 25 2.52 -8.93 -3.32
N VAL A 26 3.44 -8.54 -4.20
CA VAL A 26 4.58 -9.37 -4.58
C VAL A 26 5.89 -8.61 -4.45
N THR A 27 6.99 -9.33 -4.25
CA THR A 27 8.36 -8.82 -4.39
C THR A 27 9.01 -9.39 -5.63
N ILE A 28 9.81 -8.57 -6.32
CA ILE A 28 10.50 -8.94 -7.56
C ILE A 28 11.83 -9.62 -7.19
N ALA A 29 12.08 -10.79 -7.74
CA ALA A 29 13.34 -11.51 -7.56
C ALA A 29 14.56 -10.65 -7.96
N PRO A 30 15.74 -10.88 -7.38
CA PRO A 30 16.95 -10.15 -7.77
C PRO A 30 17.30 -10.31 -9.26
N GLY A 31 17.88 -9.27 -9.84
CA GLY A 31 18.38 -9.27 -11.22
C GLY A 31 17.48 -8.51 -12.19
N HIS A 32 18.06 -8.19 -13.35
CA HIS A 32 17.41 -7.38 -14.38
C HIS A 32 16.32 -8.15 -15.14
N GLU A 33 16.49 -9.47 -15.36
CA GLU A 33 15.49 -10.30 -16.05
C GLU A 33 14.15 -10.32 -15.29
N ALA A 34 14.21 -10.50 -13.96
CA ALA A 34 13.01 -10.47 -13.13
C ALA A 34 12.34 -9.09 -13.12
N ALA A 35 13.13 -8.02 -13.05
CA ALA A 35 12.61 -6.65 -13.13
C ALA A 35 11.99 -6.36 -14.51
N GLN A 36 12.61 -6.84 -15.59
CA GLN A 36 12.08 -6.72 -16.96
C GLN A 36 10.74 -7.44 -17.07
N THR A 37 10.67 -8.72 -16.66
CA THR A 37 9.41 -9.50 -16.68
C THR A 37 8.31 -8.79 -15.89
N ALA A 38 8.64 -8.28 -14.69
CA ALA A 38 7.69 -7.57 -13.86
C ALA A 38 7.19 -6.28 -14.52
N ARG A 39 8.08 -5.51 -15.15
CA ARG A 39 7.74 -4.27 -15.89
C ARG A 39 6.84 -4.57 -17.09
N ASP A 40 7.16 -5.60 -17.87
CA ASP A 40 6.38 -6.00 -19.05
C ASP A 40 4.96 -6.42 -18.62
N VAL A 41 4.82 -7.25 -17.57
CA VAL A 41 3.51 -7.67 -17.05
C VAL A 41 2.70 -6.48 -16.52
N VAL A 42 3.34 -5.52 -15.85
CA VAL A 42 2.69 -4.28 -15.39
C VAL A 42 2.08 -3.51 -16.57
N GLY A 43 2.79 -3.41 -17.70
CA GLY A 43 2.29 -2.80 -18.94
C GLY A 43 1.09 -3.57 -19.53
N GLU A 44 1.09 -4.89 -19.44
CA GLU A 44 0.09 -5.76 -20.04
C GLU A 44 -1.16 -6.01 -19.18
N VAL A 45 -1.19 -5.59 -17.91
CA VAL A 45 -2.34 -5.85 -17.00
C VAL A 45 -3.68 -5.42 -17.61
N GLY A 46 -3.71 -4.29 -18.32
CA GLY A 46 -4.91 -3.82 -19.00
C GLY A 46 -5.47 -4.82 -20.02
N ASP A 47 -4.61 -5.56 -20.72
CA ASP A 47 -4.99 -6.59 -21.69
C ASP A 47 -5.54 -7.84 -20.97
N LEU A 48 -4.90 -8.23 -19.86
CA LEU A 48 -5.40 -9.34 -19.04
C LEU A 48 -6.79 -9.03 -18.46
N VAL A 49 -6.99 -7.80 -17.94
CA VAL A 49 -8.31 -7.36 -17.47
C VAL A 49 -9.35 -7.45 -18.58
N ARG A 50 -9.04 -7.01 -19.80
CA ARG A 50 -9.96 -7.11 -20.96
C ARG A 50 -10.25 -8.57 -21.34
N ALA A 51 -9.22 -9.42 -21.34
CA ALA A 51 -9.34 -10.83 -21.69
C ALA A 51 -10.23 -11.62 -20.73
N VAL A 52 -10.13 -11.34 -19.41
CA VAL A 52 -10.98 -11.97 -18.38
C VAL A 52 -12.36 -11.32 -18.36
N GLY A 53 -12.42 -9.98 -18.39
CA GLY A 53 -13.66 -9.20 -18.29
C GLY A 53 -14.64 -9.45 -19.44
N PHE A 54 -14.14 -9.82 -20.63
CA PHE A 54 -14.96 -10.22 -21.77
C PHE A 54 -15.94 -11.37 -21.46
N ARG A 55 -15.60 -12.24 -20.53
CA ARG A 55 -16.47 -13.35 -20.11
C ARG A 55 -17.69 -12.93 -19.31
N SER A 56 -17.68 -11.71 -18.73
CA SER A 56 -18.78 -11.16 -17.95
C SER A 56 -18.81 -9.64 -18.04
N LEU A 57 -19.49 -9.12 -19.06
CA LEU A 57 -19.56 -7.67 -19.35
C LEU A 57 -20.15 -6.83 -18.19
N HIS A 58 -20.89 -7.47 -17.29
CA HIS A 58 -21.46 -6.83 -16.09
C HIS A 58 -20.67 -7.15 -14.81
N GLY A 59 -19.54 -7.84 -14.95
CA GLY A 59 -18.72 -8.26 -13.83
C GLY A 59 -17.97 -7.12 -13.12
N GLY A 60 -17.83 -5.96 -13.77
CA GLY A 60 -17.14 -4.79 -13.24
C GLY A 60 -15.68 -5.08 -12.88
N LEU A 61 -15.02 -6.01 -13.60
CA LEU A 61 -13.63 -6.37 -13.32
C LEU A 61 -12.70 -5.19 -13.59
N THR A 62 -11.94 -4.83 -12.57
CA THR A 62 -10.87 -3.83 -12.64
C THR A 62 -9.63 -4.34 -11.91
N CYS A 63 -8.46 -3.85 -12.29
CA CYS A 63 -7.22 -4.03 -11.56
C CYS A 63 -6.50 -2.69 -11.48
N VAL A 64 -6.10 -2.30 -10.28
CA VAL A 64 -5.23 -1.14 -10.04
C VAL A 64 -3.85 -1.68 -9.72
N VAL A 65 -2.84 -1.21 -10.45
CA VAL A 65 -1.44 -1.59 -10.26
C VAL A 65 -0.73 -0.48 -9.50
N GLY A 66 -0.16 -0.82 -8.36
CA GLY A 66 0.74 0.04 -7.58
C GLY A 66 2.18 -0.46 -7.69
N ILE A 67 3.12 0.47 -7.80
CA ILE A 67 4.55 0.19 -7.91
C ILE A 67 5.26 0.76 -6.68
N GLY A 68 5.95 -0.11 -5.94
CA GLY A 68 6.74 0.27 -4.76
C GLY A 68 8.02 1.01 -5.14
N SER A 69 8.62 1.68 -4.17
CA SER A 69 9.76 2.55 -4.42
C SER A 69 10.99 1.81 -4.96
N GLU A 70 11.27 0.60 -4.46
CA GLU A 70 12.40 -0.22 -4.93
C GLU A 70 12.16 -0.77 -6.34
N ALA A 71 10.93 -1.19 -6.65
CA ALA A 71 10.56 -1.63 -7.99
C ALA A 71 10.64 -0.48 -9.00
N TRP A 72 10.19 0.71 -8.61
CA TRP A 72 10.26 1.90 -9.47
C TRP A 72 11.68 2.20 -9.91
N ASP A 73 12.64 2.15 -8.97
CA ASP A 73 14.05 2.38 -9.25
C ASP A 73 14.65 1.30 -10.15
N ARG A 74 14.14 0.06 -10.07
CA ARG A 74 14.60 -1.06 -10.90
C ARG A 74 14.02 -1.05 -12.31
N PHE A 75 12.92 -0.34 -12.55
CA PHE A 75 12.28 -0.22 -13.86
C PHE A 75 12.97 0.79 -14.78
N ASP A 76 13.99 1.49 -14.30
CA ASP A 76 14.77 2.50 -15.05
C ASP A 76 13.88 3.60 -15.64
N ALA A 77 12.83 3.98 -14.91
CA ALA A 77 11.92 5.03 -15.31
C ALA A 77 12.64 6.39 -15.32
N PRO A 78 12.37 7.28 -16.30
CA PRO A 78 13.12 8.54 -16.47
C PRO A 78 12.89 9.55 -15.36
N ALA A 79 11.81 9.41 -14.62
CA ALA A 79 11.45 10.25 -13.48
C ALA A 79 10.87 9.39 -12.35
N ARG A 80 10.86 9.93 -11.13
CA ARG A 80 10.37 9.26 -9.92
C ARG A 80 9.29 10.11 -9.26
N PRO A 81 8.17 9.52 -8.79
CA PRO A 81 7.17 10.24 -8.00
C PRO A 81 7.80 10.83 -6.74
N GLU A 82 7.52 12.12 -6.49
CA GLU A 82 8.22 12.93 -5.47
C GLU A 82 8.13 12.34 -4.07
N HIS A 83 6.94 11.83 -3.70
CA HIS A 83 6.66 11.32 -2.35
C HIS A 83 6.71 9.78 -2.29
N LEU A 84 7.23 9.09 -3.31
CA LEU A 84 7.34 7.63 -3.29
C LEU A 84 8.55 7.19 -2.46
N HIS A 85 8.29 6.48 -1.37
CA HIS A 85 9.30 5.90 -0.48
C HIS A 85 8.78 4.56 0.09
N PRO A 86 9.60 3.71 0.72
CA PRO A 86 9.10 2.56 1.47
C PRO A 86 8.18 3.00 2.61
N PHE A 87 7.13 2.23 2.88
CA PHE A 87 6.32 2.51 4.07
C PHE A 87 7.22 2.54 5.32
N VAL A 88 7.08 3.56 6.13
CA VAL A 88 7.85 3.71 7.36
C VAL A 88 7.08 3.08 8.52
N ALA A 89 7.68 2.09 9.18
CA ALA A 89 7.08 1.49 10.36
C ALA A 89 6.81 2.55 11.43
N ILE A 90 5.70 2.41 12.14
CA ILE A 90 5.32 3.32 13.22
C ILE A 90 5.45 2.56 14.54
N ASP A 91 6.43 2.97 15.34
CA ASP A 91 6.55 2.54 16.74
C ASP A 91 5.52 3.35 17.55
N GLY A 92 4.38 2.74 17.81
CA GLY A 92 3.27 3.39 18.49
C GLY A 92 3.40 3.39 20.02
N PHE A 93 2.40 3.95 20.69
CA PHE A 93 2.40 3.98 22.17
C PHE A 93 2.12 2.61 22.79
N ALA A 94 1.21 1.85 22.23
CA ALA A 94 0.80 0.53 22.72
C ALA A 94 0.77 -0.54 21.61
N HIS A 95 0.67 -0.13 20.38
CA HIS A 95 0.57 -0.96 19.19
C HIS A 95 1.46 -0.39 18.09
N ASP A 96 2.01 -1.25 17.24
CA ASP A 96 2.92 -0.86 16.19
C ASP A 96 2.30 -1.13 14.80
N ALA A 97 2.68 -0.31 13.81
CA ALA A 97 2.41 -0.58 12.41
C ALA A 97 3.71 -1.05 11.73
N PRO A 98 3.80 -2.33 11.32
CA PRO A 98 5.00 -2.83 10.67
C PRO A 98 5.16 -2.27 9.26
N SER A 99 6.41 -2.16 8.78
CA SER A 99 6.72 -2.05 7.37
C SER A 99 7.02 -3.45 6.83
N THR A 100 6.38 -3.82 5.73
CA THR A 100 6.57 -5.13 5.08
C THR A 100 7.07 -4.96 3.66
N PRO A 101 7.81 -5.94 3.11
CA PRO A 101 8.25 -5.89 1.72
C PRO A 101 7.06 -5.82 0.76
N GLY A 102 7.20 -5.07 -0.34
CA GLY A 102 6.21 -4.98 -1.40
C GLY A 102 6.75 -4.19 -2.58
N ASP A 103 6.94 -4.85 -3.71
CA ASP A 103 7.39 -4.23 -4.95
C ASP A 103 6.24 -3.87 -5.88
N LEU A 104 5.25 -4.77 -6.00
CA LEU A 104 4.04 -4.53 -6.79
C LEU A 104 2.80 -4.86 -5.97
N LEU A 105 1.78 -4.03 -6.13
CA LEU A 105 0.42 -4.25 -5.66
C LEU A 105 -0.50 -4.45 -6.87
N PHE A 106 -1.34 -5.47 -6.82
CA PHE A 106 -2.47 -5.65 -7.72
C PHE A 106 -3.76 -5.65 -6.89
N HIS A 107 -4.51 -4.54 -6.94
CA HIS A 107 -5.82 -4.45 -6.33
C HIS A 107 -6.87 -4.81 -7.37
N ILE A 108 -7.27 -6.07 -7.37
CA ILE A 108 -8.23 -6.66 -8.30
C ILE A 108 -9.63 -6.58 -7.69
N ARG A 109 -10.61 -6.09 -8.44
CA ARG A 109 -11.99 -5.92 -7.96
C ARG A 109 -12.99 -6.40 -8.99
N ALA A 110 -14.04 -7.10 -8.53
CA ALA A 110 -15.15 -7.53 -9.37
C ALA A 110 -16.43 -7.78 -8.57
N SER A 111 -17.57 -7.87 -9.26
CA SER A 111 -18.83 -8.32 -8.66
C SER A 111 -18.88 -9.85 -8.46
N ARG A 112 -17.87 -10.58 -8.94
CA ARG A 112 -17.79 -12.06 -8.89
C ARG A 112 -16.39 -12.49 -8.52
N HIS A 113 -16.31 -13.40 -7.55
CA HIS A 113 -15.04 -13.93 -7.06
C HIS A 113 -14.21 -14.65 -8.15
N ASP A 114 -14.87 -15.40 -9.05
CA ASP A 114 -14.19 -16.15 -10.12
C ASP A 114 -13.48 -15.23 -11.14
N LEU A 115 -13.93 -13.99 -11.32
CA LEU A 115 -13.23 -13.00 -12.15
C LEU A 115 -11.96 -12.52 -11.49
N CYS A 116 -11.99 -12.25 -10.17
CA CYS A 116 -10.80 -11.88 -9.42
C CYS A 116 -9.77 -13.01 -9.44
N PHE A 117 -10.20 -14.23 -9.11
CA PHE A 117 -9.36 -15.43 -9.10
C PHE A 117 -8.69 -15.69 -10.46
N GLU A 118 -9.46 -15.61 -11.57
CA GLU A 118 -8.91 -15.86 -12.90
C GLU A 118 -7.90 -14.79 -13.32
N LEU A 119 -8.15 -13.51 -13.00
CA LEU A 119 -7.20 -12.45 -13.30
C LEU A 119 -5.93 -12.59 -12.48
N GLU A 120 -6.05 -12.84 -11.19
CA GLU A 120 -4.91 -13.10 -10.29
C GLU A 120 -4.05 -14.26 -10.82
N ARG A 121 -4.68 -15.38 -11.17
CA ARG A 121 -3.99 -16.54 -11.73
C ARG A 121 -3.20 -16.18 -12.99
N LEU A 122 -3.80 -15.42 -13.92
CA LEU A 122 -3.13 -15.00 -15.14
C LEU A 122 -1.96 -14.05 -14.88
N ILE A 123 -2.10 -13.13 -13.93
CA ILE A 123 -1.01 -12.22 -13.52
C ILE A 123 0.15 -13.04 -12.93
N LEU A 124 -0.14 -13.96 -12.02
CA LEU A 124 0.89 -14.81 -11.41
C LEU A 124 1.53 -15.77 -12.41
N ASP A 125 0.75 -16.34 -13.34
CA ASP A 125 1.30 -17.18 -14.42
C ASP A 125 2.25 -16.38 -15.33
N ALA A 126 1.92 -15.09 -15.64
CA ALA A 126 2.76 -14.23 -16.46
C ALA A 126 4.03 -13.79 -15.73
N LEU A 127 3.95 -13.51 -14.43
CA LEU A 127 5.09 -13.15 -13.59
C LEU A 127 6.02 -14.35 -13.31
N GLY A 128 5.47 -15.57 -13.19
CA GLY A 128 6.22 -16.80 -12.96
C GLY A 128 7.23 -16.66 -11.81
N ASP A 129 8.44 -17.16 -12.03
CA ASP A 129 9.55 -17.14 -11.05
C ASP A 129 10.19 -15.74 -10.86
N ALA A 130 9.73 -14.72 -11.60
CA ALA A 130 10.24 -13.36 -11.45
C ALA A 130 9.80 -12.70 -10.14
N VAL A 131 8.81 -13.27 -9.43
CA VAL A 131 8.28 -12.69 -8.19
C VAL A 131 8.10 -13.75 -7.09
N SER A 132 7.98 -13.23 -5.86
CA SER A 132 7.50 -14.00 -4.71
C SER A 132 6.27 -13.30 -4.12
N VAL A 133 5.21 -14.07 -3.86
CA VAL A 133 4.01 -13.55 -3.23
C VAL A 133 4.30 -13.27 -1.76
N VAL A 134 4.02 -12.04 -1.32
CA VAL A 134 4.16 -11.60 0.08
C VAL A 134 2.81 -11.58 0.78
N ASP A 135 1.78 -11.11 0.08
CA ASP A 135 0.41 -11.07 0.58
C ASP A 135 -0.55 -11.43 -0.56
N ASP A 136 -1.45 -12.34 -0.29
CA ASP A 136 -2.56 -12.75 -1.14
C ASP A 136 -3.80 -12.81 -0.24
N THR A 137 -4.56 -11.72 -0.23
CA THR A 137 -5.72 -11.60 0.63
C THR A 137 -6.99 -11.40 -0.20
N PRO A 138 -7.81 -12.47 -0.35
CA PRO A 138 -9.16 -12.34 -0.90
C PRO A 138 -10.08 -11.60 0.06
N GLY A 139 -10.63 -10.48 -0.40
CA GLY A 139 -11.60 -9.67 0.32
C GLY A 139 -13.02 -9.90 -0.18
N PHE A 140 -13.98 -9.65 0.69
CA PHE A 140 -15.41 -9.73 0.37
C PHE A 140 -16.20 -8.61 1.03
N ARG A 141 -17.26 -8.17 0.38
CA ARG A 141 -18.22 -7.23 0.95
C ARG A 141 -19.01 -7.92 2.04
N TYR A 142 -18.97 -7.35 3.24
CA TYR A 142 -19.71 -7.87 4.38
C TYR A 142 -20.98 -7.06 4.58
N PHE A 143 -22.15 -7.74 4.56
CA PHE A 143 -23.50 -7.16 4.66
C PHE A 143 -23.68 -5.89 3.79
N ASP A 144 -24.21 -4.83 4.40
CA ASP A 144 -24.47 -3.51 3.82
C ASP A 144 -23.24 -2.59 3.86
N ALA A 145 -22.07 -3.11 3.43
CA ALA A 145 -20.77 -2.44 3.46
C ALA A 145 -20.27 -2.13 4.88
N ARG A 146 -20.41 -3.10 5.78
CA ARG A 146 -19.82 -3.01 7.13
C ARG A 146 -18.49 -3.75 7.19
N ASP A 147 -17.67 -3.36 8.16
CA ASP A 147 -16.53 -4.15 8.60
C ASP A 147 -16.97 -5.32 9.51
N LEU A 148 -16.03 -6.18 9.91
CA LEU A 148 -16.32 -7.31 10.81
C LEU A 148 -16.55 -6.86 12.26
N LEU A 149 -16.26 -5.61 12.63
CA LEU A 149 -16.59 -5.02 13.93
C LEU A 149 -18.06 -4.57 13.96
N GLY A 150 -18.71 -4.50 12.78
CA GLY A 150 -20.12 -4.23 12.59
C GLY A 150 -20.47 -2.78 12.29
N PHE A 151 -19.49 -1.94 11.97
CA PHE A 151 -19.69 -0.54 11.59
C PHE A 151 -19.66 -0.37 10.07
N VAL A 152 -20.34 0.65 9.54
CA VAL A 152 -20.32 0.97 8.11
C VAL A 152 -18.91 1.45 7.75
N ASP A 153 -18.35 0.87 6.69
CA ASP A 153 -17.03 1.25 6.19
C ASP A 153 -17.16 2.19 4.97
N GLY A 154 -16.26 3.17 4.90
CA GLY A 154 -16.24 4.13 3.80
C GLY A 154 -17.24 5.28 3.91
N THR A 155 -17.88 5.52 5.05
CA THR A 155 -18.80 6.64 5.28
C THR A 155 -18.11 8.00 5.02
N GLU A 156 -16.86 8.13 5.43
CA GLU A 156 -16.06 9.35 5.26
C GLU A 156 -15.35 9.43 3.89
N ASN A 157 -15.68 8.56 2.93
CA ASN A 157 -15.15 8.72 1.59
C ASN A 157 -15.75 9.95 0.92
N PRO A 158 -14.93 10.83 0.33
CA PRO A 158 -15.44 11.97 -0.41
C PRO A 158 -16.30 11.52 -1.60
N VAL A 159 -17.22 12.37 -2.03
CA VAL A 159 -18.16 12.08 -3.11
C VAL A 159 -18.05 13.11 -4.25
N GLY A 160 -18.49 12.74 -5.43
CA GLY A 160 -18.47 13.65 -6.59
C GLY A 160 -17.05 14.07 -6.97
N ASP A 161 -16.83 15.37 -7.16
CA ASP A 161 -15.52 15.92 -7.53
C ASP A 161 -14.48 15.73 -6.41
N GLY A 162 -14.91 15.75 -5.14
CA GLY A 162 -14.04 15.51 -3.99
C GLY A 162 -13.34 14.14 -4.01
N LEU A 163 -14.02 13.11 -4.55
CA LEU A 163 -13.42 11.78 -4.72
C LEU A 163 -12.17 11.82 -5.63
N THR A 164 -12.25 12.59 -6.70
CA THR A 164 -11.14 12.75 -7.66
C THR A 164 -10.04 13.63 -7.06
N ASP A 165 -10.42 14.71 -6.38
CA ASP A 165 -9.49 15.66 -5.77
C ASP A 165 -8.71 15.06 -4.60
N ALA A 166 -9.27 14.09 -3.89
CA ALA A 166 -8.59 13.36 -2.83
C ALA A 166 -7.64 12.27 -3.37
N ALA A 167 -8.08 11.54 -4.43
CA ALA A 167 -7.37 10.35 -4.90
C ALA A 167 -6.18 10.65 -5.81
N TYR A 168 -6.28 11.64 -6.70
CA TYR A 168 -5.32 11.80 -7.80
C TYR A 168 -4.39 12.99 -7.63
N VAL A 169 -3.13 12.77 -8.02
CA VAL A 169 -2.11 13.82 -8.09
C VAL A 169 -2.53 14.88 -9.11
N ASP A 170 -2.52 16.13 -8.67
CA ASP A 170 -2.91 17.29 -9.46
C ASP A 170 -1.83 17.72 -10.47
N GLY A 171 -2.24 18.57 -11.44
CA GLY A 171 -1.35 19.28 -12.35
C GLY A 171 -1.25 18.65 -13.73
N ASP A 172 -0.18 19.01 -14.45
CA ASP A 172 0.14 18.62 -15.83
C ASP A 172 1.53 17.93 -15.93
N GLY A 173 2.11 17.58 -14.78
CA GLY A 173 3.40 16.88 -14.71
C GLY A 173 3.31 15.40 -15.08
N ASP A 174 4.47 14.75 -15.13
CA ASP A 174 4.63 13.33 -15.53
C ASP A 174 3.80 12.35 -14.69
N PHE A 175 3.41 12.73 -13.48
CA PHE A 175 2.68 11.90 -12.53
C PHE A 175 1.23 12.35 -12.30
N ALA A 176 0.76 13.35 -13.04
CA ALA A 176 -0.64 13.79 -12.97
C ALA A 176 -1.61 12.64 -13.27
N GLY A 177 -2.69 12.56 -12.50
CA GLY A 177 -3.64 11.45 -12.59
C GLY A 177 -3.15 10.13 -11.98
N GLY A 178 -1.94 10.09 -11.42
CA GLY A 178 -1.49 9.02 -10.54
C GLY A 178 -2.06 9.15 -9.14
N SER A 179 -1.79 8.17 -8.27
CA SER A 179 -2.24 8.15 -6.87
C SER A 179 -1.20 7.47 -6.00
N TYR A 180 -1.07 7.88 -4.76
CA TYR A 180 -0.35 7.08 -3.77
C TYR A 180 -1.34 6.15 -3.06
N VAL A 181 -0.88 4.96 -2.70
CA VAL A 181 -1.71 4.01 -1.98
C VAL A 181 -0.95 3.37 -0.83
N VAL A 182 -1.55 3.43 0.36
CA VAL A 182 -1.07 2.70 1.53
C VAL A 182 -1.97 1.50 1.75
N THR A 183 -1.36 0.34 2.00
CA THR A 183 -2.07 -0.89 2.35
C THR A 183 -1.61 -1.41 3.70
N GLN A 184 -2.58 -1.88 4.49
CA GLN A 184 -2.33 -2.57 5.76
C GLN A 184 -3.35 -3.69 5.95
N ARG A 185 -2.88 -4.83 6.42
CA ARG A 185 -3.73 -5.97 6.77
C ARG A 185 -3.92 -5.99 8.29
N TYR A 186 -5.16 -5.86 8.75
CA TYR A 186 -5.52 -5.88 10.16
C TYR A 186 -6.23 -7.17 10.52
N THR A 187 -5.76 -7.89 11.54
CA THR A 187 -6.48 -9.01 12.15
C THR A 187 -7.28 -8.55 13.36
N HIS A 188 -8.49 -9.08 13.56
CA HIS A 188 -9.40 -8.66 14.62
C HIS A 188 -9.59 -9.72 15.71
N ASP A 189 -9.51 -9.32 16.98
CA ASP A 189 -10.00 -10.11 18.11
C ASP A 189 -11.51 -9.88 18.29
N LEU A 190 -12.31 -10.55 17.43
CA LEU A 190 -13.77 -10.46 17.50
C LEU A 190 -14.33 -10.97 18.83
N ALA A 191 -13.62 -11.86 19.55
CA ALA A 191 -14.07 -12.36 20.84
C ALA A 191 -13.89 -11.29 21.92
N ALA A 192 -12.79 -10.53 21.93
CA ALA A 192 -12.63 -9.38 22.80
C ALA A 192 -13.62 -8.27 22.46
N TRP A 193 -13.76 -7.94 21.18
CA TRP A 193 -14.71 -6.93 20.68
C TRP A 193 -16.15 -7.24 21.08
N GLY A 194 -16.59 -8.50 20.94
CA GLY A 194 -17.95 -8.94 21.28
C GLY A 194 -18.27 -8.94 22.78
N ARG A 195 -17.29 -8.72 23.66
CA ARG A 195 -17.51 -8.56 25.10
C ARG A 195 -17.86 -7.12 25.50
N LEU A 196 -17.62 -6.16 24.62
CA LEU A 196 -17.96 -4.76 24.85
C LEU A 196 -19.47 -4.54 24.67
N SER A 197 -20.03 -3.61 25.41
CA SER A 197 -21.38 -3.10 25.12
C SER A 197 -21.39 -2.33 23.79
N THR A 198 -22.55 -2.21 23.16
CA THR A 198 -22.70 -1.43 21.93
C THR A 198 -22.23 0.01 22.12
N GLU A 199 -22.56 0.62 23.26
CA GLU A 199 -22.18 1.99 23.59
C GLU A 199 -20.67 2.16 23.75
N GLU A 200 -19.96 1.13 24.24
CA GLU A 200 -18.49 1.15 24.31
C GLU A 200 -17.87 1.02 22.92
N GLN A 201 -18.41 0.14 22.07
CA GLN A 201 -17.97 0.01 20.67
C GLN A 201 -18.18 1.32 19.90
N GLU A 202 -19.35 1.96 20.06
CA GLU A 202 -19.67 3.25 19.44
C GLU A 202 -18.72 4.36 19.88
N ARG A 203 -18.34 4.40 21.17
CA ARG A 203 -17.33 5.36 21.65
C ARG A 203 -15.94 5.13 21.10
N ILE A 204 -15.54 3.87 20.85
CA ILE A 204 -14.28 3.55 20.25
C ILE A 204 -14.22 4.01 18.79
N ILE A 205 -15.30 3.78 18.05
CA ILE A 205 -15.38 4.18 16.64
C ILE A 205 -15.66 5.68 16.51
N GLY A 206 -16.58 6.23 17.28
CA GLY A 206 -17.05 7.61 17.20
C GLY A 206 -18.37 7.77 16.46
N ARG A 207 -19.05 6.65 16.12
CA ARG A 207 -20.33 6.62 15.39
C ARG A 207 -21.29 5.62 16.01
N THR A 208 -22.60 5.81 15.81
CA THR A 208 -23.59 4.82 16.21
C THR A 208 -23.51 3.59 15.30
N LYS A 209 -23.64 2.40 15.90
CA LYS A 209 -23.51 1.14 15.17
C LYS A 209 -24.68 0.85 14.25
N ALA A 210 -25.90 1.22 14.68
CA ALA A 210 -27.12 0.93 13.94
C ALA A 210 -27.31 1.87 12.74
N ASP A 211 -27.21 3.18 12.99
CA ASP A 211 -27.64 4.23 12.07
C ASP A 211 -26.50 4.99 11.42
N ASP A 212 -25.24 4.65 11.76
CA ASP A 212 -24.03 5.28 11.23
C ASP A 212 -24.01 6.81 11.39
N VAL A 213 -24.50 7.28 12.54
CA VAL A 213 -24.51 8.71 12.89
C VAL A 213 -23.31 9.01 13.78
N GLU A 214 -22.56 10.05 13.45
CA GLU A 214 -21.44 10.52 14.27
C GLU A 214 -21.94 10.95 15.66
N LEU A 215 -21.15 10.61 16.69
CA LEU A 215 -21.49 10.98 18.06
C LEU A 215 -21.38 12.51 18.24
N ALA A 216 -22.24 13.08 19.08
CA ALA A 216 -22.16 14.50 19.39
C ALA A 216 -20.84 14.84 20.13
N ASP A 217 -20.30 16.03 19.89
CA ASP A 217 -19.00 16.50 20.42
C ASP A 217 -18.89 16.34 21.95
N GLU A 218 -19.99 16.54 22.68
CA GLU A 218 -20.03 16.47 24.15
C GLU A 218 -19.78 15.06 24.70
N VAL A 219 -19.99 14.01 23.86
CA VAL A 219 -19.82 12.59 24.24
C VAL A 219 -18.75 11.87 23.41
N MET A 220 -18.21 12.53 22.38
CA MET A 220 -17.17 12.00 21.50
C MET A 220 -15.85 11.87 22.24
N PRO A 221 -15.27 10.66 22.38
CA PRO A 221 -13.95 10.52 22.97
C PRO A 221 -12.86 11.09 22.05
N SER A 222 -11.89 11.79 22.61
CA SER A 222 -10.77 12.36 21.86
C SER A 222 -9.85 11.33 21.21
N ASN A 223 -9.99 10.06 21.54
CA ASN A 223 -9.26 8.92 20.97
C ASN A 223 -10.17 7.92 20.26
N SER A 224 -11.34 8.38 19.81
CA SER A 224 -12.18 7.62 18.89
C SER A 224 -11.54 7.56 17.51
N HIS A 225 -11.85 6.51 16.75
CA HIS A 225 -11.32 6.30 15.40
C HIS A 225 -11.63 7.50 14.48
N VAL A 226 -12.85 8.02 14.52
CA VAL A 226 -13.25 9.19 13.71
C VAL A 226 -12.37 10.40 14.03
N VAL A 227 -12.25 10.78 15.31
CA VAL A 227 -11.52 12.00 15.72
C VAL A 227 -10.04 11.95 15.33
N LEU A 228 -9.38 10.79 15.48
CA LEU A 228 -7.96 10.67 15.19
C LEU A 228 -7.65 10.61 13.68
N ASN A 229 -8.64 10.24 12.88
CA ASN A 229 -8.51 10.13 11.42
C ASN A 229 -9.12 11.32 10.66
N THR A 230 -9.74 12.28 11.32
CA THR A 230 -10.17 13.54 10.72
C THR A 230 -9.01 14.51 10.72
N LEU A 231 -8.53 14.87 9.53
CA LEU A 231 -7.45 15.83 9.32
C LEU A 231 -7.97 17.06 8.61
N THR A 232 -7.43 18.21 8.96
CA THR A 232 -7.70 19.48 8.27
C THR A 232 -6.40 20.19 7.95
N ASP A 233 -6.38 20.95 6.84
CA ASP A 233 -5.30 21.84 6.50
C ASP A 233 -5.28 23.11 7.38
N ASP A 234 -4.32 24.00 7.16
CA ASP A 234 -4.17 25.25 7.91
C ASP A 234 -5.33 26.23 7.64
N GLU A 235 -6.05 26.06 6.54
CA GLU A 235 -7.22 26.83 6.14
C GLU A 235 -8.53 26.26 6.71
N GLY A 236 -8.48 25.06 7.29
CA GLY A 236 -9.62 24.36 7.89
C GLY A 236 -10.44 23.53 6.90
N ASN A 237 -9.87 23.19 5.72
CA ASN A 237 -10.49 22.25 4.79
C ASN A 237 -10.12 20.81 5.17
N ASP A 238 -11.02 19.88 4.93
CA ASP A 238 -10.77 18.46 5.19
C ASP A 238 -9.70 17.90 4.25
N LEU A 239 -8.79 17.09 4.82
CA LEU A 239 -7.79 16.32 4.09
C LEU A 239 -8.25 14.87 4.02
N ASP A 240 -8.84 14.51 2.89
CA ASP A 240 -9.46 13.22 2.67
C ASP A 240 -8.55 12.23 1.96
N ILE A 241 -8.84 10.94 2.19
CA ILE A 241 -8.34 9.81 1.40
C ILE A 241 -9.52 8.99 0.88
N VAL A 242 -9.30 8.20 -0.17
CA VAL A 242 -10.31 7.28 -0.71
C VAL A 242 -10.02 5.87 -0.26
N ARG A 243 -10.91 5.29 0.54
CA ARG A 243 -10.76 3.95 1.13
C ARG A 243 -11.67 2.94 0.44
N PHE A 244 -11.10 1.78 0.14
CA PHE A 244 -11.84 0.62 -0.38
C PHE A 244 -11.51 -0.63 0.45
N ASN A 245 -11.64 -0.48 1.77
CA ASN A 245 -11.38 -1.57 2.70
C ASN A 245 -12.34 -2.74 2.43
N MET A 246 -11.88 -3.95 2.75
CA MET A 246 -12.73 -5.13 2.69
C MET A 246 -12.46 -6.07 3.86
N ALA A 247 -13.52 -6.71 4.30
CA ALA A 247 -13.41 -7.85 5.20
C ALA A 247 -12.69 -9.01 4.51
N PHE A 248 -11.86 -9.72 5.26
CA PHE A 248 -11.21 -10.93 4.80
C PHE A 248 -11.20 -12.01 5.88
N GLY A 249 -10.88 -13.23 5.50
CA GLY A 249 -10.47 -14.30 6.39
C GLY A 249 -11.37 -15.51 6.41
N SER A 250 -11.04 -16.43 7.33
CA SER A 250 -11.77 -17.67 7.59
C SER A 250 -12.00 -17.83 9.08
N TYR A 251 -13.26 -17.78 9.50
CA TYR A 251 -13.62 -17.97 10.89
C TYR A 251 -13.15 -19.32 11.45
N ALA A 252 -13.21 -20.37 10.63
CA ALA A 252 -12.74 -21.70 11.02
C ALA A 252 -11.22 -21.80 11.19
N ALA A 253 -10.46 -21.00 10.44
CA ALA A 253 -9.01 -20.90 10.57
C ALA A 253 -8.59 -19.99 11.75
N GLY A 254 -9.53 -19.23 12.33
CA GLY A 254 -9.27 -18.31 13.43
C GLY A 254 -8.60 -17.01 12.99
N GLU A 255 -8.58 -16.71 11.70
CA GLU A 255 -7.99 -15.50 11.16
C GLU A 255 -9.04 -14.73 10.35
N VAL A 256 -9.41 -13.57 10.84
CA VAL A 256 -10.38 -12.67 10.24
C VAL A 256 -9.96 -11.22 10.48
N GLY A 257 -10.33 -10.32 9.58
CA GLY A 257 -9.94 -8.94 9.72
C GLY A 257 -10.43 -8.02 8.62
N THR A 258 -9.82 -6.85 8.54
CA THR A 258 -10.04 -5.84 7.50
C THR A 258 -8.75 -5.57 6.77
N TYR A 259 -8.79 -5.67 5.45
CA TYR A 259 -7.73 -5.17 4.59
C TYR A 259 -7.97 -3.69 4.34
N PHE A 260 -7.11 -2.85 4.90
CA PHE A 260 -7.10 -1.42 4.67
C PHE A 260 -6.38 -1.11 3.36
N ILE A 261 -7.00 -0.30 2.52
CA ILE A 261 -6.39 0.28 1.33
C ILE A 261 -6.88 1.72 1.19
N GLY A 262 -5.94 2.67 1.31
CA GLY A 262 -6.20 4.10 1.24
C GLY A 262 -5.45 4.74 0.09
N TYR A 263 -6.18 5.37 -0.83
CA TYR A 263 -5.65 6.11 -1.97
C TYR A 263 -5.67 7.61 -1.66
N ALA A 264 -4.58 8.29 -1.96
CA ALA A 264 -4.46 9.73 -1.76
C ALA A 264 -3.56 10.36 -2.83
N LYS A 265 -3.79 11.64 -3.10
CA LYS A 265 -2.90 12.45 -3.95
C LYS A 265 -1.53 12.68 -3.32
N ASP A 266 -1.45 12.62 -1.98
CA ASP A 266 -0.24 12.77 -1.17
C ASP A 266 -0.24 11.72 -0.07
N PRO A 267 0.79 10.85 0.05
CA PRO A 267 0.85 9.82 1.07
C PRO A 267 0.94 10.39 2.48
N ALA A 268 1.44 11.61 2.66
CA ALA A 268 1.57 12.27 3.96
C ALA A 268 0.23 12.37 4.70
N ILE A 269 -0.91 12.48 3.97
CA ILE A 269 -2.25 12.50 4.57
C ILE A 269 -2.52 11.16 5.29
N THR A 270 -2.35 10.04 4.58
CA THR A 270 -2.55 8.71 5.17
C THR A 270 -1.55 8.42 6.29
N GLU A 271 -0.30 8.84 6.12
CA GLU A 271 0.75 8.66 7.14
C GLU A 271 0.46 9.43 8.42
N GLU A 272 -0.09 10.64 8.32
CA GLU A 272 -0.49 11.41 9.50
C GLU A 272 -1.71 10.79 10.18
N MET A 273 -2.71 10.28 9.44
CA MET A 273 -3.82 9.50 10.00
C MET A 273 -3.29 8.30 10.79
N LEU A 274 -2.39 7.53 10.21
CA LEU A 274 -1.78 6.37 10.88
C LEU A 274 -0.94 6.79 12.10
N ARG A 275 -0.20 7.88 12.01
CA ARG A 275 0.54 8.42 13.16
C ARG A 275 -0.40 8.77 14.32
N ASN A 276 -1.53 9.44 14.02
CA ASN A 276 -2.55 9.76 15.02
C ASN A 276 -3.15 8.49 15.63
N MET A 277 -3.40 7.45 14.83
CA MET A 277 -3.91 6.17 15.32
C MET A 277 -2.92 5.48 16.27
N PHE A 278 -1.66 5.29 15.87
CA PHE A 278 -0.71 4.47 16.60
C PHE A 278 0.01 5.23 17.72
N VAL A 279 0.44 6.47 17.47
CA VAL A 279 1.15 7.30 18.46
C VAL A 279 0.17 8.07 19.34
N GLY A 280 -0.93 8.52 18.75
CA GLY A 280 -1.97 9.32 19.42
C GLY A 280 -1.75 10.83 19.31
N LYS A 281 -2.86 11.57 19.47
CA LYS A 281 -2.90 13.05 19.47
C LYS A 281 -3.67 13.56 20.69
N PRO A 282 -2.95 14.09 21.74
CA PRO A 282 -1.50 14.09 21.93
C PRO A 282 -0.92 12.67 22.09
N ALA A 283 0.40 12.53 22.05
CA ALA A 283 1.08 11.25 22.17
C ALA A 283 0.59 10.46 23.41
N GLY A 284 0.26 9.18 23.22
CA GLY A 284 -0.36 8.32 24.21
C GLY A 284 -1.90 8.29 24.18
N ASN A 285 -2.55 9.23 23.47
CA ASN A 285 -4.00 9.22 23.21
C ASN A 285 -4.29 8.50 21.87
N TYR A 286 -3.84 7.23 21.78
CA TYR A 286 -3.92 6.41 20.58
C TYR A 286 -5.33 5.91 20.29
N ASP A 287 -5.57 5.45 19.08
CA ASP A 287 -6.87 4.94 18.63
C ASP A 287 -7.21 3.61 19.30
N ARG A 288 -8.31 3.62 20.06
CA ARG A 288 -8.77 2.46 20.83
C ARG A 288 -9.20 1.26 19.97
N ILE A 289 -9.42 1.43 18.65
CA ILE A 289 -9.70 0.32 17.75
C ILE A 289 -8.51 -0.66 17.72
N LEU A 290 -7.28 -0.16 17.93
CA LEU A 290 -6.06 -0.96 17.93
C LEU A 290 -5.99 -1.95 19.11
N ASP A 291 -6.78 -1.76 20.18
CA ASP A 291 -6.92 -2.75 21.26
C ASP A 291 -7.57 -4.06 20.76
N PHE A 292 -8.23 -4.02 19.58
CA PHE A 292 -8.97 -5.15 18.98
C PHE A 292 -8.52 -5.48 17.56
N SER A 293 -7.64 -4.68 16.98
CA SER A 293 -7.19 -4.78 15.59
C SER A 293 -5.68 -4.64 15.53
N THR A 294 -5.00 -5.67 15.05
CA THR A 294 -3.53 -5.70 14.95
C THR A 294 -3.10 -5.57 13.50
N ALA A 295 -2.29 -4.55 13.19
CA ALA A 295 -1.66 -4.40 11.88
C ALA A 295 -0.59 -5.49 11.68
N THR A 296 -0.67 -6.25 10.59
CA THR A 296 0.26 -7.34 10.26
C THR A 296 1.09 -7.06 9.02
N SER A 297 0.74 -6.02 8.25
CA SER A 297 1.51 -5.53 7.10
C SER A 297 1.45 -4.01 7.01
N GLY A 298 2.33 -3.43 6.19
CA GLY A 298 2.34 -2.01 5.86
C GLY A 298 3.20 -1.76 4.63
N CYS A 299 2.58 -1.30 3.53
CA CYS A 299 3.26 -0.98 2.28
C CYS A 299 2.75 0.36 1.72
N LEU A 300 3.63 1.05 0.98
CA LEU A 300 3.32 2.26 0.22
C LEU A 300 3.71 2.04 -1.25
N PHE A 301 2.78 2.34 -2.16
CA PHE A 301 3.00 2.26 -3.59
C PHE A 301 2.55 3.54 -4.29
N PHE A 302 3.08 3.78 -5.48
CA PHE A 302 2.54 4.74 -6.42
C PHE A 302 1.73 4.01 -7.50
N VAL A 303 0.54 4.50 -7.78
CA VAL A 303 -0.37 4.04 -8.83
C VAL A 303 -0.23 5.00 -10.02
N PRO A 304 0.53 4.65 -11.06
CA PRO A 304 0.71 5.54 -12.21
C PRO A 304 -0.58 5.67 -13.03
N SER A 305 -0.71 6.76 -13.80
CA SER A 305 -1.76 6.89 -14.80
C SER A 305 -1.60 5.85 -15.91
N SER A 306 -2.64 5.59 -16.69
CA SER A 306 -2.55 4.70 -17.86
C SER A 306 -1.49 5.17 -18.87
N ALA A 307 -1.30 6.49 -19.01
CA ALA A 307 -0.26 7.06 -19.86
C ALA A 307 1.15 6.76 -19.34
N THR A 308 1.34 6.86 -18.01
CA THR A 308 2.63 6.53 -17.39
C THR A 308 2.93 5.02 -17.48
N LEU A 309 1.90 4.15 -17.33
CA LEU A 309 2.06 2.71 -17.54
C LEU A 309 2.48 2.39 -18.98
N ALA A 310 1.84 3.01 -19.98
CA ALA A 310 2.21 2.85 -21.37
C ALA A 310 3.64 3.34 -21.65
N MET A 311 4.06 4.43 -21.02
CA MET A 311 5.45 4.91 -21.12
C MET A 311 6.44 3.92 -20.55
N LEU A 312 6.12 3.25 -19.41
CA LEU A 312 6.99 2.21 -18.84
C LEU A 312 7.11 0.99 -19.76
N ASP A 313 6.03 0.61 -20.44
CA ASP A 313 6.02 -0.49 -21.41
C ASP A 313 6.88 -0.17 -22.67
N ASP A 314 6.87 1.09 -23.11
CA ASP A 314 7.65 1.57 -24.25
C ASP A 314 9.15 1.78 -23.96
N LEU A 315 9.60 1.67 -22.70
CA LEU A 315 11.00 1.82 -22.36
C LEU A 315 11.85 0.70 -22.99
N PRO A 316 13.13 1.00 -23.36
CA PRO A 316 14.03 -0.04 -23.85
C PRO A 316 14.22 -1.15 -22.80
N PRO A 317 14.57 -2.38 -23.23
CA PRO A 317 14.90 -3.45 -22.30
C PRO A 317 15.95 -3.01 -21.28
N LEU A 318 15.79 -3.46 -20.04
CA LEU A 318 16.72 -3.17 -18.95
C LEU A 318 18.10 -3.74 -19.32
N ALA A 319 19.13 -2.89 -19.25
CA ALA A 319 20.48 -3.31 -19.56
C ALA A 319 21.02 -4.30 -18.51
N GLU A 320 21.71 -5.36 -18.94
CA GLU A 320 22.49 -6.18 -18.02
C GLU A 320 23.45 -5.28 -17.24
N ALA A 321 23.45 -5.42 -15.91
CA ALA A 321 24.43 -4.74 -15.08
C ALA A 321 25.82 -5.15 -15.57
N THR A 322 26.56 -4.20 -16.17
CA THR A 322 27.95 -4.45 -16.54
C THR A 322 28.67 -4.87 -15.26
N PRO A 323 29.26 -6.09 -15.19
CA PRO A 323 29.93 -6.51 -13.97
C PRO A 323 30.99 -5.47 -13.62
N THR A 324 30.87 -4.86 -12.45
CA THR A 324 31.88 -3.94 -11.93
C THR A 324 33.20 -4.72 -11.95
N PRO A 325 34.24 -4.28 -12.69
CA PRO A 325 35.52 -4.99 -12.68
C PRO A 325 35.97 -5.10 -11.23
N PRO A 326 36.50 -6.25 -10.81
CA PRO A 326 36.97 -6.43 -9.44
C PRO A 326 37.94 -5.29 -9.13
N ALA A 327 37.70 -4.61 -8.01
CA ALA A 327 38.55 -3.51 -7.57
C ALA A 327 40.02 -3.99 -7.67
N GLU A 328 40.81 -3.32 -8.50
CA GLU A 328 42.23 -3.62 -8.66
C GLU A 328 42.84 -3.66 -7.26
N ALA A 329 43.33 -4.83 -6.88
CA ALA A 329 43.94 -5.00 -5.57
C ALA A 329 45.14 -4.04 -5.52
N THR A 330 45.02 -3.02 -4.68
CA THR A 330 46.12 -2.09 -4.42
C THR A 330 47.36 -2.92 -4.02
N PRO A 331 48.48 -2.85 -4.76
CA PRO A 331 49.65 -3.63 -4.40
C PRO A 331 50.09 -3.25 -2.97
N PRO A 332 50.52 -4.22 -2.17
CA PRO A 332 50.92 -3.94 -0.80
C PRO A 332 52.09 -2.94 -0.82
N THR A 333 51.93 -1.86 -0.08
CA THR A 333 53.01 -0.87 0.14
C THR A 333 54.25 -1.60 0.68
N PRO A 334 55.44 -1.47 0.07
CA PRO A 334 56.64 -2.13 0.58
C PRO A 334 56.94 -1.58 1.98
N ASP A 335 57.02 -2.50 2.95
CA ASP A 335 57.42 -2.19 4.33
C ASP A 335 58.88 -1.70 4.34
N SER A 336 59.06 -0.39 4.57
CA SER A 336 60.36 0.27 4.63
C SER A 336 61.00 0.21 6.02
N SER A 337 60.70 -0.80 6.83
CA SER A 337 61.42 -1.03 8.10
C SER A 337 62.67 -1.87 7.89
N LEU A 338 63.79 -1.21 7.58
CA LEU A 338 65.12 -1.75 7.72
C LEU A 338 65.40 -1.98 9.23
N ARG A 339 65.21 -3.22 9.71
CA ARG A 339 65.75 -3.62 11.00
C ARG A 339 67.24 -3.79 10.87
N VAL A 340 67.99 -2.77 11.27
CA VAL A 340 69.44 -2.88 11.49
C VAL A 340 69.64 -3.73 12.75
N GLY A 341 70.00 -5.00 12.59
CA GLY A 341 70.44 -5.89 13.65
C GLY A 341 71.80 -5.45 14.15
N SER A 342 71.90 -5.02 15.39
CA SER A 342 73.17 -4.76 16.06
C SER A 342 73.86 -6.09 16.41
N LEU A 343 75.00 -6.35 15.74
CA LEU A 343 76.01 -7.36 16.15
C LEU A 343 76.75 -6.83 17.37
N ARG A 344 76.50 -7.34 18.53
CA ARG A 344 77.44 -7.31 19.66
C ARG A 344 77.91 -8.73 19.91
N GLY A 345 79.19 -8.93 19.56
CA GLY A 345 79.92 -10.07 20.00
C GLY A 345 80.25 -9.95 21.49
N GLU A 346 80.18 -11.06 22.19
CA GLU A 346 80.87 -11.25 23.45
C GLU A 346 81.85 -12.43 23.27
N TYR A 347 83.10 -12.07 23.40
CA TYR A 347 84.20 -12.94 23.73
C TYR A 347 84.30 -13.13 25.22
N GLU A 348 84.66 -14.33 25.67
CA GLU A 348 85.34 -14.77 26.90
C GLU A 348 84.56 -15.91 27.60
N ARG A 349 85.09 -16.96 27.98
CA ARG A 349 86.41 -17.68 28.20
C ARG A 349 86.11 -19.17 28.34
#